data_e2ec8b157d29177eea357a9e032bb520
#
_entry.id   e2ec8b157d29177eea357a9e032bb520
#
_cell.length_a   1.000
_cell.length_b   1.000
_cell.length_c   1.000
_cell.angle_alpha   90.00
_cell.angle_beta   90.00
_cell.angle_gamma   90.00
#
_symmetry.space_group_name_H-M   'P 1'
#
loop_
_entity.id
_entity.type
_entity.pdbx_description
1 polymer ?
#
loop_
_entity_poly.entity_id
_entity_poly.type
_entity_poly.pdbx_seq_one_letter_code
_entity_poly.pdbx_strand_id
1 'polypeptide(L)'
;MQQQIQSTTVVAVRKDGNTAVGADGQVTMGEVVVKTTALKVRELRGGQVLAGFAGAVADAFTLFEKLEEKLERYPGNLTRSLVELAKDWRTDRYLRRLNALLVVADKDHVFMVSGEGDVVEPDDDVVAIGSGGPYALSAARALRTHSELDAAGVVREALMIAGEICIYSNREIN
;
A
#
# COMPACT_ATOMS: atom_id res chain seq x y z
N MET A 1 -25.24 -12.74 -1.36
CA MET A 1 -24.19 -11.88 -1.91
C MET A 1 -23.27 -11.46 -0.77
N GLN A 2 -22.03 -11.89 -0.76
CA GLN A 2 -21.05 -11.38 0.22
C GLN A 2 -20.80 -9.92 -0.13
N GLN A 3 -21.12 -9.00 0.78
CA GLN A 3 -20.74 -7.61 0.68
C GLN A 3 -19.22 -7.56 0.82
N GLN A 4 -18.51 -7.38 -0.30
CA GLN A 4 -17.07 -7.14 -0.26
C GLN A 4 -16.81 -5.79 0.39
N ILE A 5 -15.98 -5.79 1.42
CA ILE A 5 -15.39 -4.56 1.94
C ILE A 5 -14.45 -4.06 0.85
N GLN A 6 -14.84 -3.02 0.16
CA GLN A 6 -14.03 -2.31 -0.83
C GLN A 6 -13.83 -0.91 -0.32
N SER A 7 -12.64 -0.54 -0.07
CA SER A 7 -12.17 0.83 -0.11
C SER A 7 -10.75 0.89 0.38
N THR A 8 -9.91 1.36 -0.44
CA THR A 8 -8.57 1.74 -0.03
C THR A 8 -7.87 2.33 -1.23
N THR A 9 -7.17 3.42 -1.01
CA THR A 9 -6.14 3.89 -1.90
C THR A 9 -4.87 4.03 -1.08
N VAL A 10 -3.83 3.33 -1.47
CA VAL A 10 -2.49 3.46 -0.89
C VAL A 10 -1.54 3.90 -1.99
N VAL A 11 -0.68 4.85 -1.68
CA VAL A 11 0.37 5.35 -2.58
C VAL A 11 1.71 5.32 -1.88
N ALA A 12 2.73 4.88 -2.58
CA ALA A 12 4.13 5.03 -2.19
C ALA A 12 4.91 5.72 -3.29
N VAL A 13 5.76 6.64 -2.89
CA VAL A 13 6.64 7.40 -3.79
C VAL A 13 8.02 7.50 -3.18
N ARG A 14 9.03 7.25 -4.00
CA ARG A 14 10.42 7.59 -3.68
C ARG A 14 10.89 8.70 -4.62
N LYS A 15 11.37 9.81 -4.03
CA LYS A 15 11.85 10.98 -4.76
C LYS A 15 12.99 11.64 -3.99
N ASP A 16 14.08 11.96 -4.67
CA ASP A 16 15.23 12.69 -4.13
C ASP A 16 15.80 12.06 -2.83
N GLY A 17 15.87 10.72 -2.80
CA GLY A 17 16.38 9.97 -1.66
C GLY A 17 15.41 9.83 -0.47
N ASN A 18 14.21 10.37 -0.57
CA ASN A 18 13.16 10.26 0.44
C ASN A 18 12.05 9.34 -0.04
N THR A 19 11.49 8.56 0.88
CA THR A 19 10.36 7.65 0.62
C THR A 19 9.18 8.05 1.48
N ALA A 20 8.00 8.11 0.89
CA ALA A 20 6.75 8.34 1.58
C ALA A 20 5.70 7.28 1.18
N VAL A 21 4.90 6.85 2.14
CA VAL A 21 3.74 6.00 1.93
C VAL A 21 2.55 6.64 2.63
N GLY A 22 1.44 6.74 1.94
CA GLY A 22 0.20 7.27 2.49
C GLY A 22 -1.01 6.51 2.02
N ALA A 23 -2.12 6.68 2.71
CA ALA A 23 -3.40 6.09 2.38
C ALA A 23 -4.55 7.02 2.71
N ASP A 24 -5.70 6.79 2.05
CA ASP A 24 -6.96 7.37 2.47
C ASP A 24 -7.54 6.65 3.69
N GLY A 25 -8.47 7.30 4.40
CA GLY A 25 -9.07 6.77 5.62
C GLY A 25 -10.42 6.06 5.44
N GLN A 26 -10.96 5.96 4.22
CA GLN A 26 -12.33 5.44 4.01
C GLN A 26 -12.39 3.92 4.11
N VAL A 27 -13.40 3.43 4.82
CA VAL A 27 -13.85 2.02 4.79
C VAL A 27 -15.30 1.99 4.35
N THR A 28 -15.58 1.23 3.28
CA THR A 28 -16.91 1.11 2.68
C THR A 28 -17.37 -0.33 2.74
N MET A 29 -18.62 -0.57 3.10
CA MET A 29 -19.28 -1.86 3.06
C MET A 29 -20.45 -1.79 2.09
N GLY A 30 -20.29 -2.39 0.90
CA GLY A 30 -21.22 -2.20 -0.20
C GLY A 30 -21.28 -0.72 -0.62
N GLU A 31 -22.42 -0.08 -0.43
CA GLU A 31 -22.65 1.33 -0.76
C GLU A 31 -22.60 2.26 0.46
N VAL A 32 -22.22 1.75 1.63
CA VAL A 32 -22.22 2.51 2.88
C VAL A 32 -20.81 2.76 3.37
N VAL A 33 -20.47 4.03 3.62
CA VAL A 33 -19.21 4.40 4.30
C VAL A 33 -19.39 4.14 5.78
N VAL A 34 -18.58 3.21 6.32
CA VAL A 34 -18.65 2.80 7.75
C VAL A 34 -17.55 3.42 8.61
N LYS A 35 -16.49 3.93 7.99
CA LYS A 35 -15.40 4.64 8.67
C LYS A 35 -14.69 5.59 7.71
N THR A 36 -14.25 6.73 8.20
CA THR A 36 -13.57 7.76 7.39
C THR A 36 -12.11 8.01 7.77
N THR A 37 -11.66 7.48 8.91
CA THR A 37 -10.34 7.74 9.50
C THR A 37 -9.59 6.45 9.82
N ALA A 38 -9.69 5.43 8.95
CA ALA A 38 -8.95 4.18 9.12
C ALA A 38 -7.47 4.39 8.85
N LEU A 39 -6.61 3.83 9.69
CA LEU A 39 -5.16 3.79 9.48
C LEU A 39 -4.83 2.54 8.66
N LYS A 40 -4.32 2.73 7.45
CA LYS A 40 -4.02 1.67 6.49
C LYS A 40 -2.53 1.54 6.19
N VAL A 41 -1.72 2.40 6.77
CA VAL A 41 -0.25 2.37 6.69
C VAL A 41 0.30 2.03 8.08
N ARG A 42 1.32 1.21 8.12
CA ARG A 42 2.06 0.83 9.33
C ARG A 42 3.55 1.06 9.17
N GLU A 43 4.16 1.49 10.26
CA GLU A 43 5.60 1.51 10.43
C GLU A 43 6.05 0.17 11.02
N LEU A 44 7.02 -0.47 10.38
CA LEU A 44 7.63 -1.73 10.79
C LEU A 44 9.12 -1.52 11.04
N ARG A 45 9.73 -2.38 11.88
CA ARG A 45 11.16 -2.29 12.19
C ARG A 45 11.60 -0.91 12.71
N GLY A 46 10.76 -0.30 13.57
CA GLY A 46 11.08 1.02 14.16
C GLY A 46 11.09 2.16 13.12
N GLY A 47 10.22 2.10 12.12
CA GLY A 47 10.10 3.11 11.07
C GLY A 47 11.05 2.93 9.87
N GLN A 48 11.84 1.85 9.85
CA GLN A 48 12.72 1.57 8.71
C GLN A 48 11.98 1.03 7.48
N VAL A 49 10.80 0.43 7.69
CA VAL A 49 9.94 -0.10 6.64
C VAL A 49 8.54 0.44 6.84
N LEU A 50 7.95 0.94 5.77
CA LEU A 50 6.55 1.36 5.70
C LEU A 50 5.76 0.34 4.90
N ALA A 51 4.59 -0.05 5.37
CA ALA A 51 3.72 -0.97 4.67
C ALA A 51 2.27 -0.49 4.68
N GLY A 52 1.63 -0.53 3.51
CA GLY A 52 0.21 -0.24 3.34
C GLY A 52 -0.50 -1.39 2.65
N PHE A 53 -1.79 -1.53 2.85
CA PHE A 53 -2.56 -2.61 2.25
C PHE A 53 -3.85 -2.12 1.60
N ALA A 54 -4.31 -2.85 0.59
CA ALA A 54 -5.64 -2.76 0.02
C ALA A 54 -6.29 -4.14 0.03
N GLY A 55 -7.45 -4.26 0.67
CA GLY A 55 -8.18 -5.53 0.84
C GLY A 55 -8.98 -5.55 2.14
N ALA A 56 -9.37 -6.76 2.59
CA ALA A 56 -10.09 -6.92 3.85
C ALA A 56 -9.19 -6.62 5.06
N VAL A 57 -9.73 -5.89 6.04
CA VAL A 57 -8.97 -5.46 7.24
C VAL A 57 -8.41 -6.65 8.02
N ALA A 58 -9.18 -7.75 8.15
CA ALA A 58 -8.72 -8.95 8.84
C ALA A 58 -7.49 -9.59 8.15
N ASP A 59 -7.46 -9.55 6.81
CA ASP A 59 -6.36 -10.09 6.03
C ASP A 59 -5.08 -9.26 6.18
N ALA A 60 -5.23 -7.95 6.33
CA ALA A 60 -4.12 -7.04 6.55
C ALA A 60 -3.31 -7.37 7.80
N PHE A 61 -3.98 -7.63 8.92
CA PHE A 61 -3.30 -7.96 10.18
C PHE A 61 -2.42 -9.19 10.04
N THR A 62 -2.96 -10.26 9.45
CA THR A 62 -2.21 -11.50 9.20
C THR A 62 -1.01 -11.26 8.30
N LEU A 63 -1.17 -10.49 7.23
CA LEU A 63 -0.09 -10.19 6.29
C LEU A 63 1.00 -9.32 6.91
N PHE A 64 0.63 -8.34 7.74
CA PHE A 64 1.61 -7.52 8.45
C PHE A 64 2.42 -8.34 9.47
N GLU A 65 1.79 -9.23 10.24
CA GLU A 65 2.49 -10.15 11.15
C GLU A 65 3.48 -11.04 10.38
N LYS A 66 3.05 -11.61 9.25
CA LYS A 66 3.93 -12.42 8.40
C LYS A 66 5.06 -11.61 7.76
N LEU A 67 4.80 -10.38 7.39
CA LEU A 67 5.86 -9.48 6.90
C LEU A 67 6.89 -9.19 8.00
N GLU A 68 6.46 -8.88 9.22
CA GLU A 68 7.37 -8.65 10.34
C GLU A 68 8.25 -9.87 10.62
N GLU A 69 7.68 -11.09 10.65
CA GLU A 69 8.45 -12.34 10.77
C GLU A 69 9.56 -12.46 9.70
N LYS A 70 9.25 -12.08 8.45
CA LYS A 70 10.25 -12.12 7.36
C LYS A 70 11.31 -11.04 7.50
N LEU A 71 10.92 -9.83 7.89
CA LEU A 71 11.85 -8.73 8.14
C LEU A 71 12.81 -9.02 9.29
N GLU A 72 12.36 -9.74 10.31
CA GLU A 72 13.21 -10.21 11.41
C GLU A 72 14.17 -11.30 10.96
N ARG A 73 13.70 -12.23 10.12
CA ARG A 73 14.50 -13.34 9.61
C ARG A 73 15.56 -12.91 8.61
N TYR A 74 15.30 -11.86 7.84
CA TYR A 74 16.21 -11.34 6.81
C TYR A 74 16.50 -9.84 7.02
N PRO A 75 17.16 -9.49 8.12
CA PRO A 75 17.38 -8.09 8.49
C PRO A 75 18.19 -7.34 7.42
N GLY A 76 17.73 -6.14 7.05
CA GLY A 76 18.36 -5.29 6.04
C GLY A 76 18.20 -5.77 4.59
N ASN A 77 17.42 -6.82 4.34
CA ASN A 77 17.18 -7.33 2.99
C ASN A 77 15.67 -7.39 2.69
N LEU A 78 15.12 -6.22 2.36
CA LEU A 78 13.69 -6.07 2.08
C LEU A 78 13.24 -6.96 0.93
N THR A 79 13.96 -6.96 -0.18
CA THR A 79 13.63 -7.77 -1.36
C THR A 79 13.47 -9.26 -1.00
N ARG A 80 14.42 -9.83 -0.25
CA ARG A 80 14.35 -11.22 0.18
C ARG A 80 13.17 -11.46 1.11
N SER A 81 12.92 -10.57 2.05
CA SER A 81 11.77 -10.65 2.96
C SER A 81 10.47 -10.73 2.19
N LEU A 82 10.29 -9.89 1.16
CA LEU A 82 9.09 -9.85 0.34
C LEU A 82 8.95 -11.07 -0.57
N VAL A 83 10.02 -11.55 -1.16
CA VAL A 83 10.01 -12.78 -1.98
C VAL A 83 9.60 -13.99 -1.13
N GLU A 84 10.13 -14.11 0.08
CA GLU A 84 9.76 -15.20 0.99
C GLU A 84 8.34 -15.05 1.53
N LEU A 85 7.86 -13.82 1.76
CA LEU A 85 6.45 -13.57 2.09
C LEU A 85 5.52 -13.98 0.93
N ALA A 86 5.84 -13.58 -0.29
CA ALA A 86 5.05 -13.88 -1.48
C ALA A 86 4.97 -15.39 -1.75
N LYS A 87 6.06 -16.13 -1.53
CA LYS A 87 6.07 -17.61 -1.61
C LYS A 87 5.12 -18.23 -0.57
N ASP A 88 5.21 -17.79 0.69
CA ASP A 88 4.32 -18.27 1.74
C ASP A 88 2.86 -17.90 1.42
N TRP A 89 2.60 -16.68 1.00
CA TRP A 89 1.26 -16.22 0.64
C TRP A 89 0.62 -17.09 -0.45
N ARG A 90 1.37 -17.38 -1.49
CA ARG A 90 0.91 -18.22 -2.60
C ARG A 90 0.70 -19.68 -2.22
N THR A 91 1.56 -20.25 -1.38
CA THR A 91 1.63 -21.69 -1.11
C THR A 91 0.90 -22.13 0.15
N ASP A 92 0.78 -21.25 1.15
CA ASP A 92 0.07 -21.56 2.38
C ASP A 92 -1.44 -21.68 2.14
N ARG A 93 -2.04 -22.71 2.73
CA ARG A 93 -3.46 -23.05 2.53
C ARG A 93 -4.41 -21.96 2.98
N TYR A 94 -4.04 -21.19 4.02
CA TYR A 94 -4.83 -20.11 4.57
C TYR A 94 -4.51 -18.79 3.90
N LEU A 95 -3.23 -18.45 3.79
CA LEU A 95 -2.79 -17.17 3.23
C LEU A 95 -3.22 -16.98 1.77
N ARG A 96 -3.16 -18.01 0.94
CA ARG A 96 -3.56 -17.93 -0.48
C ARG A 96 -5.03 -17.57 -0.72
N ARG A 97 -5.85 -17.59 0.34
CA ARG A 97 -7.26 -17.18 0.28
C ARG A 97 -7.45 -15.69 0.55
N LEU A 98 -6.41 -15.01 1.02
CA LEU A 98 -6.43 -13.59 1.31
C LEU A 98 -6.39 -12.82 0.00
N ASN A 99 -7.41 -12.00 -0.23
CA ASN A 99 -7.49 -11.14 -1.41
C ASN A 99 -7.06 -9.73 -1.02
N ALA A 100 -5.78 -9.45 -1.15
CA ALA A 100 -5.18 -8.18 -0.80
C ALA A 100 -3.99 -7.86 -1.70
N LEU A 101 -3.60 -6.60 -1.70
CA LEU A 101 -2.35 -6.08 -2.22
C LEU A 101 -1.60 -5.37 -1.10
N LEU A 102 -0.29 -5.49 -1.08
CA LEU A 102 0.58 -4.74 -0.20
C LEU A 102 1.44 -3.76 -1.00
N VAL A 103 1.64 -2.59 -0.45
CA VAL A 103 2.76 -1.70 -0.77
C VAL A 103 3.74 -1.78 0.38
N VAL A 104 5.00 -2.02 0.10
CA VAL A 104 6.06 -2.05 1.11
C VAL A 104 7.24 -1.23 0.61
N ALA A 105 7.73 -0.35 1.45
CA ALA A 105 8.82 0.55 1.08
C ALA A 105 9.83 0.71 2.22
N ASP A 106 11.08 0.89 1.86
CA ASP A 106 12.14 1.38 2.73
C ASP A 106 12.78 2.63 2.12
N LYS A 107 13.92 3.05 2.63
CA LYS A 107 14.64 4.23 2.12
C LYS A 107 15.15 4.07 0.67
N ASP A 108 15.34 2.83 0.21
CA ASP A 108 15.99 2.52 -1.05
C ASP A 108 15.03 1.92 -2.10
N HIS A 109 13.90 1.35 -1.67
CA HIS A 109 13.02 0.56 -2.52
C HIS A 109 11.53 0.83 -2.24
N VAL A 110 10.73 0.66 -3.29
CA VAL A 110 9.26 0.64 -3.22
C VAL A 110 8.76 -0.60 -3.96
N PHE A 111 7.93 -1.42 -3.31
CA PHE A 111 7.41 -2.66 -3.89
C PHE A 111 5.89 -2.75 -3.81
N MET A 112 5.31 -3.41 -4.80
CA MET A 112 3.98 -4.00 -4.72
C MET A 112 4.11 -5.52 -4.55
N VAL A 113 3.31 -6.09 -3.65
CA VAL A 113 3.24 -7.54 -3.41
C VAL A 113 1.80 -8.02 -3.53
N SER A 114 1.58 -9.11 -4.27
CA SER A 114 0.26 -9.73 -4.45
C SER A 114 0.18 -11.13 -3.85
N GLY A 115 -1.05 -11.58 -3.60
CA GLY A 115 -1.33 -12.96 -3.17
C GLY A 115 -1.07 -14.02 -4.23
N GLU A 116 -0.85 -13.61 -5.48
CA GLU A 116 -0.45 -14.51 -6.58
C GLU A 116 1.05 -14.81 -6.58
N GLY A 117 1.79 -14.14 -5.71
CA GLY A 117 3.23 -14.33 -5.55
C GLY A 117 4.08 -13.30 -6.29
N ASP A 118 3.45 -12.24 -6.82
CA ASP A 118 4.19 -11.18 -7.49
C ASP A 118 4.86 -10.26 -6.46
N VAL A 119 6.11 -9.92 -6.73
CA VAL A 119 6.87 -8.88 -6.06
C VAL A 119 7.40 -7.95 -7.15
N VAL A 120 6.80 -6.78 -7.27
CA VAL A 120 7.08 -5.85 -8.36
C VAL A 120 7.69 -4.57 -7.79
N GLU A 121 8.89 -4.24 -8.24
CA GLU A 121 9.53 -2.95 -8.04
C GLU A 121 9.29 -2.10 -9.30
N PRO A 122 8.61 -0.94 -9.20
CA PRO A 122 8.33 -0.11 -10.37
C PRO A 122 9.59 0.63 -10.84
N ASP A 123 9.72 0.82 -12.14
CA ASP A 123 10.87 1.52 -12.74
C ASP A 123 10.94 3.01 -12.37
N ASP A 124 9.80 3.58 -11.98
CA ASP A 124 9.64 5.01 -11.69
C ASP A 124 9.46 5.33 -10.20
N ASP A 125 9.74 4.38 -9.31
CA ASP A 125 9.63 4.56 -7.86
C ASP A 125 8.23 5.02 -7.37
N VAL A 126 7.16 4.67 -8.10
CA VAL A 126 5.78 5.02 -7.75
C VAL A 126 4.90 3.78 -7.77
N VAL A 127 4.23 3.50 -6.68
CA VAL A 127 3.23 2.44 -6.56
C VAL A 127 1.94 3.03 -6.02
N ALA A 128 0.81 2.59 -6.58
CA ALA A 128 -0.50 2.84 -5.99
C ALA A 128 -1.38 1.60 -6.13
N ILE A 129 -2.11 1.26 -5.08
CA ILE A 129 -3.00 0.10 -5.02
C ILE A 129 -4.38 0.49 -4.50
N GLY A 130 -5.34 -0.41 -4.71
CA GLY A 130 -6.71 -0.24 -4.26
C GLY A 130 -7.61 0.45 -5.27
N SER A 131 -8.85 0.74 -4.87
CA SER A 131 -9.91 1.26 -5.76
C SER A 131 -9.57 2.59 -6.41
N GLY A 132 -8.95 3.52 -5.68
CA GLY A 132 -8.45 4.79 -6.20
C GLY A 132 -7.03 4.71 -6.77
N GLY A 133 -6.40 3.53 -6.76
CA GLY A 133 -5.03 3.30 -7.18
C GLY A 133 -4.69 3.89 -8.56
N PRO A 134 -5.44 3.61 -9.62
CA PRO A 134 -5.15 4.15 -10.94
C PRO A 134 -5.13 5.68 -11.01
N TYR A 135 -6.03 6.35 -10.29
CA TYR A 135 -6.08 7.82 -10.23
C TYR A 135 -4.89 8.38 -9.46
N ALA A 136 -4.61 7.81 -8.30
CA ALA A 136 -3.46 8.18 -7.49
C ALA A 136 -2.12 7.91 -8.20
N LEU A 137 -1.99 6.79 -8.90
CA LEU A 137 -0.79 6.45 -9.67
C LEU A 137 -0.52 7.49 -10.77
N SER A 138 -1.55 7.83 -11.55
CA SER A 138 -1.45 8.82 -12.62
C SER A 138 -1.06 10.19 -12.08
N ALA A 139 -1.70 10.63 -10.99
CA ALA A 139 -1.39 11.89 -10.33
C ALA A 139 0.03 11.90 -9.74
N ALA A 140 0.42 10.84 -9.03
CA ALA A 140 1.74 10.74 -8.42
C ALA A 140 2.87 10.75 -9.46
N ARG A 141 2.72 10.05 -10.59
CA ARG A 141 3.69 10.09 -11.70
C ARG A 141 3.86 11.48 -12.28
N ALA A 142 2.75 12.16 -12.55
CA ALA A 142 2.78 13.53 -13.07
C ALA A 142 3.44 14.50 -12.07
N LEU A 143 3.03 14.46 -10.80
CA LEU A 143 3.55 15.34 -9.75
C LEU A 143 5.03 15.07 -9.45
N ARG A 144 5.44 13.79 -9.42
CA ARG A 144 6.84 13.42 -9.22
C ARG A 144 7.76 14.00 -10.29
N THR A 145 7.28 14.01 -11.54
CA THR A 145 8.08 14.47 -12.69
C THR A 145 8.01 15.98 -12.91
N HIS A 146 6.85 16.58 -12.66
CA HIS A 146 6.56 17.96 -13.11
C HIS A 146 6.29 18.94 -11.95
N SER A 147 6.59 18.59 -10.71
CA SER A 147 6.47 19.49 -9.58
C SER A 147 7.69 19.47 -8.67
N GLU A 148 7.83 20.53 -7.87
CA GLU A 148 8.87 20.68 -6.84
C GLU A 148 8.48 20.03 -5.50
N LEU A 149 7.36 19.32 -5.43
CA LEU A 149 6.92 18.63 -4.23
C LEU A 149 7.93 17.53 -3.86
N ASP A 150 8.18 17.37 -2.57
CA ASP A 150 8.89 16.23 -2.03
C ASP A 150 8.04 14.93 -2.10
N ALA A 151 8.60 13.80 -1.72
CA ALA A 151 7.90 12.52 -1.77
C ALA A 151 6.57 12.54 -0.99
N ALA A 152 6.56 13.14 0.20
CA ALA A 152 5.35 13.25 1.04
C ALA A 152 4.30 14.16 0.40
N GLY A 153 4.71 15.29 -0.18
CA GLY A 153 3.84 16.19 -0.91
C GLY A 153 3.20 15.53 -2.13
N VAL A 154 3.98 14.76 -2.90
CA VAL A 154 3.48 13.99 -4.05
C VAL A 154 2.43 12.96 -3.60
N VAL A 155 2.72 12.18 -2.55
CA VAL A 155 1.78 11.20 -2.00
C VAL A 155 0.48 11.86 -1.55
N ARG A 156 0.58 12.96 -0.79
CA ARG A 156 -0.58 13.69 -0.29
C ARG A 156 -1.47 14.21 -1.41
N GLU A 157 -0.91 14.92 -2.37
CA GLU A 157 -1.67 15.48 -3.49
C GLU A 157 -2.29 14.40 -4.39
N ALA A 158 -1.55 13.31 -4.64
CA ALA A 158 -2.07 12.18 -5.42
C ALA A 158 -3.28 11.51 -4.73
N LEU A 159 -3.25 11.36 -3.41
CA LEU A 159 -4.37 10.83 -2.62
C LEU A 159 -5.54 11.81 -2.58
N MET A 160 -5.30 13.11 -2.49
CA MET A 160 -6.35 14.14 -2.57
C MET A 160 -7.09 14.07 -3.89
N ILE A 161 -6.37 13.99 -5.01
CA ILE A 161 -6.94 13.85 -6.37
C ILE A 161 -7.73 12.53 -6.48
N ALA A 162 -7.18 11.43 -6.01
CA ALA A 162 -7.90 10.16 -6.02
C ALA A 162 -9.18 10.20 -5.18
N GLY A 163 -9.16 10.87 -4.03
CA GLY A 163 -10.32 11.05 -3.15
C GLY A 163 -11.42 11.94 -3.75
N GLU A 164 -11.10 12.79 -4.72
CA GLU A 164 -12.09 13.59 -5.46
C GLU A 164 -12.77 12.81 -6.60
N ILE A 165 -12.12 11.76 -7.12
CA ILE A 165 -12.58 11.00 -8.28
C ILE A 165 -13.23 9.68 -7.86
N CYS A 166 -12.59 8.95 -6.94
CA CYS A 166 -12.98 7.61 -6.54
C CYS A 166 -13.98 7.64 -5.38
N ILE A 167 -15.20 7.13 -5.60
CA ILE A 167 -16.24 7.07 -4.58
C ILE A 167 -15.90 6.18 -3.39
N TYR A 168 -14.89 5.31 -3.53
CA TYR A 168 -14.38 4.42 -2.48
C TYR A 168 -13.15 4.97 -1.75
N SER A 169 -12.78 6.21 -1.98
CA SER A 169 -11.67 6.90 -1.32
C SER A 169 -12.13 8.23 -0.77
N ASN A 170 -11.49 8.72 0.27
CA ASN A 170 -11.72 10.05 0.81
C ASN A 170 -10.43 10.88 0.90
N ARG A 171 -10.53 12.05 1.49
CA ARG A 171 -9.42 13.02 1.62
C ARG A 171 -8.83 13.08 3.04
N GLU A 172 -9.23 12.15 3.90
CA GLU A 172 -8.62 11.94 5.21
C GLU A 172 -7.38 11.06 5.04
N ILE A 173 -6.21 11.69 4.92
CA ILE A 173 -4.95 11.04 4.55
C ILE A 173 -4.09 10.78 5.77
N ASN A 174 -3.51 9.58 5.84
CA ASN A 174 -2.56 9.15 6.86
C ASN A 174 -1.33 8.51 6.22
#